data_2045eda84f5a1be6bad9bbc33ebe6ec3
#
_entry.id   2045eda84f5a1be6bad9bbc33ebe6ec3
#
_cell.length_a   1.000
_cell.length_b   1.000
_cell.length_c   1.000
_cell.angle_alpha   90.00
_cell.angle_beta   90.00
_cell.angle_gamma   90.00
#
_symmetry.space_group_name_H-M   'P 1'
#
loop_
_entity.id
_entity.type
_entity.pdbx_description
1 polymer ?
#
loop_
_entity_poly.entity_id
_entity_poly.type
_entity_poly.pdbx_seq_one_letter_code
_entity_poly.pdbx_strand_id
1 'polypeptide(L)'
;MVLAYESGVTATSDPLGGSYFLEKLTLESEAAAQDYIRRIDEMGGMIPAIEAGFPQTEIAAASYRYQKEIEAGERIIVGVNRFQSEEQPIELLQIDEAAGRNQEAKLADLRRRRDNHQAQQAVDAWRRAAEGTENTMPFLLDAVRAYATLGEICDALRGVFGTYQETAHL
;
A
#
# COMPACT_ATOMS: atom_id res chain seq x y z
N MET A 1 30.77 -4.62 3.69
CA MET A 1 30.41 -3.23 4.06
C MET A 1 29.07 -3.16 4.75
N VAL A 2 27.97 -3.77 4.24
CA VAL A 2 26.64 -3.76 4.88
C VAL A 2 26.70 -4.19 6.36
N LEU A 3 27.37 -5.29 6.69
CA LEU A 3 27.54 -5.73 8.08
C LEU A 3 28.25 -4.68 8.96
N ALA A 4 29.15 -3.89 8.39
CA ALA A 4 29.92 -2.90 9.15
C ALA A 4 29.14 -1.60 9.39
N TYR A 5 28.24 -1.22 8.47
CA TYR A 5 27.61 0.11 8.49
C TYR A 5 26.09 0.08 8.71
N GLU A 6 25.42 -1.03 8.39
CA GLU A 6 23.96 -1.08 8.45
C GLU A 6 23.41 -2.04 9.51
N SER A 7 24.20 -3.04 9.96
CA SER A 7 23.70 -4.05 10.89
C SER A 7 23.76 -3.66 12.37
N GLY A 8 24.55 -2.65 12.72
CA GLY A 8 24.78 -2.25 14.11
C GLY A 8 25.69 -3.19 14.93
N VAL A 9 26.12 -4.33 14.37
CA VAL A 9 26.98 -5.29 15.12
C VAL A 9 28.33 -4.71 15.55
N THR A 10 28.78 -3.65 14.88
CA THR A 10 30.03 -2.94 15.20
C THR A 10 29.86 -1.90 16.30
N ALA A 11 28.63 -1.62 16.77
CA ALA A 11 28.35 -0.64 17.82
C ALA A 11 28.76 -1.11 19.22
N THR A 12 28.99 -2.42 19.38
CA THR A 12 29.40 -3.02 20.64
C THR A 12 30.47 -4.09 20.43
N SER A 13 31.27 -4.36 21.46
CA SER A 13 32.28 -5.44 21.44
C SER A 13 31.64 -6.83 21.61
N ASP A 14 30.44 -6.90 22.15
CA ASP A 14 29.65 -8.15 22.30
C ASP A 14 28.25 -7.96 21.72
N PRO A 15 28.03 -8.31 20.43
CA PRO A 15 26.75 -8.14 19.76
C PRO A 15 25.78 -9.31 19.94
N LEU A 16 26.10 -10.28 20.79
CA LEU A 16 25.27 -11.47 20.99
C LEU A 16 24.29 -11.28 22.15
N GLY A 17 23.19 -12.05 22.14
CA GLY A 17 22.21 -12.11 23.22
C GLY A 17 22.88 -12.47 24.56
N GLY A 18 22.38 -11.90 25.65
CA GLY A 18 22.95 -12.03 26.98
C GLY A 18 24.03 -11.00 27.32
N SER A 19 24.51 -10.21 26.34
CA SER A 19 25.40 -9.09 26.62
C SER A 19 24.64 -7.92 27.27
N TYR A 20 25.30 -7.16 28.15
CA TYR A 20 24.67 -6.01 28.82
C TYR A 20 24.09 -5.00 27.84
N PHE A 21 24.74 -4.78 26.70
CA PHE A 21 24.27 -3.85 25.67
C PHE A 21 22.98 -4.36 25.02
N LEU A 22 22.96 -5.62 24.58
CA LEU A 22 21.81 -6.21 23.90
C LEU A 22 20.61 -6.36 24.81
N GLU A 23 20.82 -6.79 26.06
CA GLU A 23 19.75 -6.92 27.05
C GLU A 23 19.14 -5.55 27.39
N LYS A 24 19.98 -4.50 27.55
CA LYS A 24 19.50 -3.14 27.76
C LYS A 24 18.72 -2.63 26.55
N LEU A 25 19.22 -2.82 25.33
CA LEU A 25 18.54 -2.40 24.09
C LEU A 25 17.19 -3.11 23.93
N THR A 26 17.12 -4.39 24.30
CA THR A 26 15.88 -5.18 24.28
C THR A 26 14.85 -4.59 25.22
N LEU A 27 15.23 -4.30 26.48
CA LEU A 27 14.34 -3.71 27.47
C LEU A 27 13.87 -2.30 27.08
N GLU A 28 14.75 -1.48 26.51
CA GLU A 28 14.39 -0.15 26.01
C GLU A 28 13.41 -0.24 24.82
N SER A 29 13.61 -1.20 23.93
CA SER A 29 12.71 -1.43 22.78
C SER A 29 11.35 -1.95 23.25
N GLU A 30 11.33 -2.86 24.24
CA GLU A 30 10.10 -3.34 24.85
C GLU A 30 9.32 -2.18 25.50
N ALA A 31 10.00 -1.35 26.30
CA ALA A 31 9.37 -0.22 26.98
C ALA A 31 8.76 0.78 25.94
N ALA A 32 9.48 1.06 24.86
CA ALA A 32 8.98 1.92 23.78
C ALA A 32 7.76 1.31 23.07
N ALA A 33 7.77 0.00 22.79
CA ALA A 33 6.64 -0.70 22.21
C ALA A 33 5.41 -0.68 23.12
N GLN A 34 5.61 -0.93 24.44
CA GLN A 34 4.53 -0.85 25.43
C GLN A 34 3.93 0.55 25.55
N ASP A 35 4.75 1.61 25.40
CA ASP A 35 4.24 2.99 25.38
C ASP A 35 3.30 3.23 24.20
N TYR A 36 3.66 2.75 22.99
CA TYR A 36 2.77 2.84 21.83
C TYR A 36 1.47 2.08 22.04
N ILE A 37 1.54 0.85 22.57
CA ILE A 37 0.34 0.04 22.86
C ILE A 37 -0.56 0.78 23.83
N ARG A 38 -0.01 1.29 24.94
CA ARG A 38 -0.77 2.06 25.93
C ARG A 38 -1.44 3.29 25.33
N ARG A 39 -0.72 4.08 24.52
CA ARG A 39 -1.26 5.26 23.84
C ARG A 39 -2.44 4.91 22.91
N ILE A 40 -2.32 3.80 22.19
CA ILE A 40 -3.40 3.30 21.31
C ILE A 40 -4.62 2.85 22.14
N ASP A 41 -4.40 2.17 23.25
CA ASP A 41 -5.49 1.73 24.15
C ASP A 41 -6.20 2.94 24.78
N GLU A 42 -5.46 3.97 25.21
CA GLU A 42 -6.00 5.24 25.73
C GLU A 42 -6.86 6.00 24.70
N MET A 43 -6.58 5.84 23.41
CA MET A 43 -7.38 6.37 22.31
C MET A 43 -8.68 5.57 22.02
N GLY A 44 -8.87 4.45 22.71
CA GLY A 44 -10.01 3.55 22.50
C GLY A 44 -9.73 2.37 21.57
N GLY A 45 -8.45 2.10 21.32
CA GLY A 45 -7.98 1.00 20.47
C GLY A 45 -7.51 1.44 19.09
N MET A 46 -7.13 0.47 18.27
CA MET A 46 -6.47 0.73 16.99
C MET A 46 -7.37 1.45 15.97
N ILE A 47 -8.66 1.16 15.91
CA ILE A 47 -9.57 1.78 14.93
C ILE A 47 -9.69 3.29 15.16
N PRO A 48 -10.03 3.79 16.38
CA PRO A 48 -10.02 5.22 16.66
C PRO A 48 -8.65 5.87 16.46
N ALA A 49 -7.56 5.17 16.78
CA ALA A 49 -6.20 5.67 16.55
C ALA A 49 -5.89 5.87 15.07
N ILE A 50 -6.33 4.95 14.18
CA ILE A 50 -6.19 5.09 12.72
C ILE A 50 -7.04 6.25 12.21
N GLU A 51 -8.29 6.36 12.67
CA GLU A 51 -9.20 7.46 12.29
C GLU A 51 -8.65 8.83 12.71
N ALA A 52 -7.96 8.90 13.86
CA ALA A 52 -7.26 10.09 14.32
C ALA A 52 -5.92 10.35 13.61
N GLY A 53 -5.46 9.44 12.75
CA GLY A 53 -4.19 9.56 12.02
C GLY A 53 -2.94 9.32 12.86
N PHE A 54 -3.06 8.78 14.06
CA PHE A 54 -1.94 8.61 14.99
C PHE A 54 -0.82 7.73 14.41
N PRO A 55 -1.06 6.50 13.92
CA PRO A 55 0.01 5.66 13.37
C PRO A 55 0.67 6.30 12.14
N GLN A 56 -0.12 6.96 11.29
CA GLN A 56 0.37 7.61 10.07
C GLN A 56 1.32 8.75 10.41
N THR A 57 0.97 9.58 11.39
CA THR A 57 1.81 10.70 11.85
C THR A 57 3.13 10.21 12.47
N GLU A 58 3.09 9.17 13.31
CA GLU A 58 4.29 8.59 13.91
C GLU A 58 5.23 7.99 12.85
N ILE A 59 4.67 7.30 11.84
CA ILE A 59 5.44 6.74 10.72
C ILE A 59 6.05 7.87 9.88
N ALA A 60 5.28 8.91 9.56
CA ALA A 60 5.77 10.05 8.78
C ALA A 60 6.91 10.77 9.51
N ALA A 61 6.76 11.00 10.80
CA ALA A 61 7.80 11.62 11.64
C ALA A 61 9.08 10.76 11.72
N ALA A 62 8.93 9.44 11.82
CA ALA A 62 10.06 8.51 11.83
C ALA A 62 10.78 8.48 10.47
N SER A 63 10.03 8.43 9.37
CA SER A 63 10.57 8.47 8.00
C SER A 63 11.32 9.77 7.73
N TYR A 64 10.79 10.90 8.19
CA TYR A 64 11.43 12.20 8.02
C TYR A 64 12.77 12.28 8.77
N ARG A 65 12.81 11.79 10.02
CA ARG A 65 14.08 11.71 10.77
C ARG A 65 15.10 10.81 10.07
N TYR A 66 14.65 9.64 9.63
CA TYR A 66 15.49 8.69 8.90
C TYR A 66 16.09 9.31 7.63
N GLN A 67 15.27 10.01 6.85
CA GLN A 67 15.73 10.70 5.66
C GLN A 67 16.77 11.79 5.99
N LYS A 68 16.54 12.56 7.04
CA LYS A 68 17.52 13.59 7.48
C LYS A 68 18.85 12.99 7.91
N GLU A 69 18.84 11.87 8.62
CA GLU A 69 20.07 11.15 9.03
C GLU A 69 20.88 10.68 7.80
N ILE A 70 20.19 10.21 6.74
CA ILE A 70 20.83 9.81 5.49
C ILE A 70 21.43 11.02 4.78
N GLU A 71 20.70 12.11 4.66
CA GLU A 71 21.14 13.35 4.00
C GLU A 71 22.33 14.00 4.74
N ALA A 72 22.32 13.97 6.07
CA ALA A 72 23.42 14.45 6.89
C ALA A 72 24.64 13.52 6.89
N GLY A 73 24.52 12.30 6.35
CA GLY A 73 25.57 11.29 6.39
C GLY A 73 25.78 10.62 7.75
N GLU A 74 24.88 10.88 8.71
CA GLU A 74 24.88 10.23 10.03
C GLU A 74 24.50 8.75 9.92
N ARG A 75 23.62 8.43 8.97
CA ARG A 75 23.26 7.06 8.61
C ARG A 75 23.80 6.72 7.25
N ILE A 76 24.56 5.64 7.20
CA ILE A 76 25.16 5.16 5.96
C ILE A 76 24.32 4.03 5.39
N ILE A 77 23.91 4.18 4.12
CA ILE A 77 23.32 3.14 3.29
C ILE A 77 24.33 2.83 2.18
N VAL A 78 24.88 1.63 2.21
CA VAL A 78 25.92 1.20 1.27
C VAL A 78 25.37 1.20 -0.16
N GLY A 79 26.07 1.86 -1.06
CA GLY A 79 25.66 2.03 -2.45
C GLY A 79 24.65 3.16 -2.69
N VAL A 80 24.11 3.80 -1.63
CA VAL A 80 23.17 4.91 -1.76
C VAL A 80 23.83 6.25 -1.46
N ASN A 81 24.23 6.50 -0.21
CA ASN A 81 24.90 7.75 0.17
C ASN A 81 26.39 7.57 0.44
N ARG A 82 26.90 6.33 0.47
CA ARG A 82 28.33 6.01 0.58
C ARG A 82 28.67 4.72 -0.15
N PHE A 83 29.92 4.57 -0.58
CA PHE A 83 30.42 3.41 -1.33
C PHE A 83 29.63 3.16 -2.64
N GLN A 84 29.28 4.22 -3.32
CA GLN A 84 28.69 4.18 -4.64
C GLN A 84 29.69 3.65 -5.66
N SER A 85 29.20 2.94 -6.66
CA SER A 85 29.96 2.50 -7.84
C SER A 85 29.26 2.96 -9.10
N GLU A 86 29.96 3.04 -10.21
CA GLU A 86 29.34 3.26 -11.51
C GLU A 86 28.39 2.10 -11.81
N GLU A 87 27.11 2.42 -12.00
CA GLU A 87 26.11 1.44 -12.37
C GLU A 87 26.01 1.34 -13.88
N GLN A 88 25.93 0.12 -14.38
CA GLN A 88 25.55 -0.09 -15.79
C GLN A 88 24.04 0.16 -15.91
N PRO A 89 23.60 0.88 -16.95
CA PRO A 89 22.18 1.12 -17.16
C PRO A 89 21.43 -0.20 -17.29
N ILE A 90 20.39 -0.34 -16.48
CA ILE A 90 19.49 -1.50 -16.53
C ILE A 90 18.49 -1.26 -17.67
N GLU A 91 18.28 -2.27 -18.50
CA GLU A 91 17.22 -2.20 -19.51
C GLU A 91 15.86 -2.12 -18.83
N LEU A 92 15.19 -0.99 -18.99
CA LEU A 92 13.86 -0.77 -18.40
C LEU A 92 12.78 -1.32 -19.32
N LEU A 93 11.77 -1.95 -18.73
CA LEU A 93 10.58 -2.38 -19.44
C LEU A 93 9.91 -1.17 -20.11
N GLN A 94 9.86 -1.19 -21.45
CA GLN A 94 9.09 -0.23 -22.23
C GLN A 94 7.74 -0.82 -22.58
N ILE A 95 6.68 -0.17 -22.11
CA ILE A 95 5.32 -0.58 -22.44
C ILE A 95 5.01 -0.05 -23.84
N ASP A 96 4.71 -0.97 -24.77
CA ASP A 96 4.31 -0.60 -26.12
C ASP A 96 2.96 0.14 -26.09
N GLU A 97 2.93 1.36 -26.60
CA GLU A 97 1.70 2.15 -26.73
C GLU A 97 0.64 1.46 -27.61
N ALA A 98 1.05 0.57 -28.49
CA ALA A 98 0.13 -0.24 -29.28
C ALA A 98 -0.75 -1.15 -28.40
N ALA A 99 -0.29 -1.56 -27.23
CA ALA A 99 -1.08 -2.36 -26.30
C ALA A 99 -2.35 -1.62 -25.84
N GLY A 100 -2.25 -0.33 -25.52
CA GLY A 100 -3.39 0.53 -25.16
C GLY A 100 -4.39 0.66 -26.32
N ARG A 101 -3.89 1.06 -27.49
CA ARG A 101 -4.74 1.21 -28.71
C ARG A 101 -5.44 -0.11 -29.08
N ASN A 102 -4.76 -1.22 -29.00
CA ASN A 102 -5.34 -2.54 -29.28
C ASN A 102 -6.44 -2.89 -28.26
N GLN A 103 -6.26 -2.58 -26.98
CA GLN A 103 -7.27 -2.82 -25.97
C GLN A 103 -8.51 -1.93 -26.16
N GLU A 104 -8.32 -0.66 -26.48
CA GLU A 104 -9.43 0.24 -26.81
C GLU A 104 -10.24 -0.26 -28.02
N ALA A 105 -9.55 -0.71 -29.07
CA ALA A 105 -10.21 -1.28 -30.24
C ALA A 105 -11.01 -2.55 -29.91
N LYS A 106 -10.45 -3.44 -29.08
CA LYS A 106 -11.15 -4.65 -28.60
C LYS A 106 -12.41 -4.29 -27.79
N LEU A 107 -12.32 -3.30 -26.90
CA LEU A 107 -13.48 -2.87 -26.10
C LEU A 107 -14.55 -2.21 -26.96
N ALA A 108 -14.17 -1.39 -27.93
CA ALA A 108 -15.10 -0.79 -28.88
C ALA A 108 -15.83 -1.86 -29.69
N ASP A 109 -15.11 -2.88 -30.17
CA ASP A 109 -15.69 -4.02 -30.89
C ASP A 109 -16.61 -4.86 -30.01
N LEU A 110 -16.22 -5.14 -28.77
CA LEU A 110 -17.05 -5.84 -27.79
C LEU A 110 -18.40 -5.14 -27.59
N ARG A 111 -18.38 -3.83 -27.35
CA ARG A 111 -19.60 -3.03 -27.15
C ARG A 111 -20.51 -2.98 -28.38
N ARG A 112 -19.96 -3.14 -29.58
CA ARG A 112 -20.77 -3.21 -30.81
C ARG A 112 -21.44 -4.57 -30.97
N ARG A 113 -20.81 -5.66 -30.52
CA ARG A 113 -21.28 -7.04 -30.74
C ARG A 113 -22.15 -7.58 -29.63
N ARG A 114 -21.98 -7.11 -28.39
CA ARG A 114 -22.75 -7.60 -27.24
C ARG A 114 -24.18 -7.07 -27.28
N ASP A 115 -25.08 -7.74 -26.56
CA ASP A 115 -26.38 -7.19 -26.23
C ASP A 115 -26.23 -6.12 -25.12
N ASN A 116 -26.28 -4.86 -25.52
CA ASN A 116 -26.11 -3.74 -24.59
C ASN A 116 -27.27 -3.61 -23.59
N HIS A 117 -28.48 -4.02 -23.98
CA HIS A 117 -29.62 -3.98 -23.07
C HIS A 117 -29.46 -5.02 -21.95
N GLN A 118 -29.09 -6.25 -22.29
CA GLN A 118 -28.81 -7.30 -21.33
C GLN A 118 -27.64 -6.93 -20.41
N ALA A 119 -26.56 -6.37 -20.95
CA ALA A 119 -25.41 -5.92 -20.17
C ALA A 119 -25.81 -4.83 -19.17
N GLN A 120 -26.61 -3.84 -19.60
CA GLN A 120 -27.08 -2.77 -18.73
C GLN A 120 -28.01 -3.30 -17.62
N GLN A 121 -28.93 -4.19 -17.96
CA GLN A 121 -29.80 -4.82 -16.95
C GLN A 121 -29.01 -5.59 -15.89
N ALA A 122 -27.96 -6.32 -16.29
CA ALA A 122 -27.11 -7.05 -15.37
C ALA A 122 -26.30 -6.12 -14.47
N VAL A 123 -25.76 -5.02 -15.01
CA VAL A 123 -25.05 -3.98 -14.23
C VAL A 123 -26.00 -3.28 -13.26
N ASP A 124 -27.22 -2.98 -13.66
CA ASP A 124 -28.22 -2.38 -12.77
C ASP A 124 -28.68 -3.34 -11.66
N ALA A 125 -28.77 -4.64 -11.95
CA ALA A 125 -29.04 -5.66 -10.94
C ALA A 125 -27.87 -5.78 -9.95
N TRP A 126 -26.63 -5.74 -10.45
CA TRP A 126 -25.40 -5.69 -9.66
C TRP A 126 -25.39 -4.48 -8.71
N ARG A 127 -25.70 -3.28 -9.21
CA ARG A 127 -25.79 -2.07 -8.40
C ARG A 127 -26.82 -2.19 -7.29
N ARG A 128 -28.05 -2.63 -7.62
CA ARG A 128 -29.12 -2.81 -6.61
C ARG A 128 -28.75 -3.82 -5.52
N ALA A 129 -28.08 -4.90 -5.88
CA ALA A 129 -27.61 -5.88 -4.89
C ALA A 129 -26.56 -5.26 -3.95
N ALA A 130 -25.69 -4.37 -4.46
CA ALA A 130 -24.71 -3.65 -3.67
C ALA A 130 -25.30 -2.59 -2.72
N GLU A 131 -26.50 -2.06 -3.02
CA GLU A 131 -27.25 -1.16 -2.14
C GLU A 131 -27.89 -1.91 -0.95
N GLY A 132 -27.99 -3.25 -1.01
CA GLY A 132 -28.59 -4.12 -0.01
C GLY A 132 -27.59 -4.93 0.80
N THR A 133 -28.08 -6.04 1.34
CA THR A 133 -27.29 -7.00 2.14
C THR A 133 -27.15 -8.36 1.46
N GLU A 134 -27.57 -8.47 0.21
CA GLU A 134 -27.54 -9.71 -0.56
C GLU A 134 -26.09 -10.10 -0.94
N ASN A 135 -25.90 -11.40 -1.18
CA ASN A 135 -24.63 -11.85 -1.77
C ASN A 135 -24.51 -11.31 -3.19
N THR A 136 -23.59 -10.39 -3.40
CA THR A 136 -23.40 -9.70 -4.67
C THR A 136 -22.75 -10.56 -5.76
N MET A 137 -22.06 -11.66 -5.40
CA MET A 137 -21.30 -12.48 -6.36
C MET A 137 -22.11 -13.08 -7.51
N PRO A 138 -23.33 -13.60 -7.33
CA PRO A 138 -24.15 -14.07 -8.45
C PRO A 138 -24.42 -12.99 -9.49
N PHE A 139 -24.77 -11.78 -9.05
CA PHE A 139 -25.05 -10.62 -9.93
C PHE A 139 -23.79 -10.17 -10.69
N LEU A 140 -22.62 -10.21 -10.05
CA LEU A 140 -21.35 -9.95 -10.71
C LEU A 140 -21.09 -10.95 -11.84
N LEU A 141 -21.32 -12.23 -11.58
CA LEU A 141 -21.15 -13.28 -12.58
C LEU A 141 -22.08 -13.08 -13.77
N ASP A 142 -23.32 -12.67 -13.54
CA ASP A 142 -24.28 -12.40 -14.59
C ASP A 142 -23.89 -11.17 -15.41
N ALA A 143 -23.36 -10.11 -14.78
CA ALA A 143 -22.82 -8.95 -15.48
C ALA A 143 -21.63 -9.34 -16.37
N VAL A 144 -20.71 -10.19 -15.87
CA VAL A 144 -19.58 -10.69 -16.66
C VAL A 144 -20.07 -11.55 -17.83
N ARG A 145 -21.03 -12.44 -17.61
CA ARG A 145 -21.65 -13.27 -18.67
C ARG A 145 -22.35 -12.46 -19.76
N ALA A 146 -22.91 -11.31 -19.37
CA ALA A 146 -23.50 -10.35 -20.30
C ALA A 146 -22.45 -9.47 -20.99
N TYR A 147 -21.16 -9.73 -20.80
CA TYR A 147 -20.04 -8.94 -21.32
C TYR A 147 -20.02 -7.49 -20.86
N ALA A 148 -20.47 -7.20 -19.64
CA ALA A 148 -20.17 -5.92 -19.00
C ALA A 148 -18.65 -5.78 -18.80
N THR A 149 -18.12 -4.61 -19.10
CA THR A 149 -16.69 -4.32 -18.93
C THR A 149 -16.35 -4.10 -17.45
N LEU A 150 -15.09 -4.28 -17.07
CA LEU A 150 -14.61 -3.99 -15.71
C LEU A 150 -14.93 -2.55 -15.29
N GLY A 151 -14.78 -1.58 -16.21
CA GLY A 151 -15.13 -0.18 -15.95
C GLY A 151 -16.61 -0.01 -15.59
N GLU A 152 -17.53 -0.58 -16.39
CA GLU A 152 -18.99 -0.50 -16.13
C GLU A 152 -19.38 -1.13 -14.79
N ILE A 153 -18.76 -2.27 -14.43
CA ILE A 153 -18.98 -2.95 -13.15
C ILE A 153 -18.46 -2.10 -11.98
N CYS A 154 -17.23 -1.55 -12.09
CA CYS A 154 -16.65 -0.72 -11.05
C CYS A 154 -17.37 0.62 -10.91
N ASP A 155 -17.81 1.24 -12.01
CA ASP A 155 -18.52 2.51 -11.99
C ASP A 155 -19.90 2.38 -11.30
N ALA A 156 -20.57 1.24 -11.47
CA ALA A 156 -21.79 0.94 -10.73
C ALA A 156 -21.56 0.93 -9.20
N LEU A 157 -20.46 0.33 -8.73
CA LEU A 157 -20.11 0.35 -7.30
C LEU A 157 -19.64 1.72 -6.82
N ARG A 158 -18.94 2.51 -7.64
CA ARG A 158 -18.59 3.89 -7.28
C ARG A 158 -19.82 4.75 -7.04
N GLY A 159 -20.90 4.49 -7.79
CA GLY A 159 -22.18 5.17 -7.56
C GLY A 159 -22.84 4.83 -6.21
N VAL A 160 -22.55 3.64 -5.65
CA VAL A 160 -23.09 3.19 -4.37
C VAL A 160 -22.17 3.58 -3.20
N PHE A 161 -20.88 3.29 -3.30
CA PHE A 161 -19.92 3.41 -2.20
C PHE A 161 -19.02 4.66 -2.28
N GLY A 162 -19.05 5.38 -3.39
CA GLY A 162 -18.11 6.47 -3.64
C GLY A 162 -16.69 5.98 -3.93
N THR A 163 -15.74 6.88 -3.82
CA THR A 163 -14.30 6.59 -3.92
C THR A 163 -13.61 6.95 -2.63
N TYR A 164 -12.77 6.04 -2.13
CA TYR A 164 -11.92 6.33 -0.99
C TYR A 164 -10.82 7.32 -1.41
N GLN A 165 -10.64 8.35 -0.60
CA GLN A 165 -9.50 9.26 -0.69
C GLN A 165 -8.78 9.23 0.65
N GLU A 166 -7.49 8.92 0.61
CA GLU A 166 -6.66 8.97 1.80
C GLU A 166 -6.49 10.43 2.25
N THR A 167 -6.76 10.68 3.53
CA THR A 167 -6.46 11.98 4.15
C THR A 167 -4.98 12.04 4.50
N ALA A 168 -4.27 13.05 3.99
CA ALA A 168 -2.89 13.27 4.38
C ALA A 168 -2.85 13.70 5.87
N HIS A 169 -2.27 12.86 6.70
CA HIS A 169 -1.95 13.18 8.09
C HIS A 169 -0.47 13.63 8.13
N LEU A 170 -0.25 14.94 8.17
CA LEU A 170 1.07 15.58 8.28
C LEU A 170 1.26 16.16 9.67
#